data_fd2e6bf675921df3aa1de61c13d2a6f7
#
_entry.id   fd2e6bf675921df3aa1de61c13d2a6f7
#
_cell.length_a   1.000
_cell.length_b   1.000
_cell.length_c   1.000
_cell.angle_alpha   90.00
_cell.angle_beta   90.00
_cell.angle_gamma   90.00
#
_symmetry.space_group_name_H-M   'P 1'
#
loop_
_entity.id
_entity.type
_entity.pdbx_description
1 polymer ?
#
loop_
_entity_poly.entity_id
_entity_poly.type
_entity_poly.pdbx_seq_one_letter_code
_entity_poly.pdbx_strand_id
1 'polypeptide(L)'
;MQKNLVKLETDQIDKVWNACAPILEKALDRCEGYHDIDDVYHRIKDGYEDLWVMFDDEITLAGTTRIVHYPKKTVLEIPLLATKDNGGLGDVRSMFDQVEGWVKEQGAEATVFFARIGWKKLFPEFKLKHTLMMKDYEV
;
A
#
# COMPACT_ATOMS: atom_id res chain seq x y z
N MET A 1 -2.97 -16.67 -15.20
CA MET A 1 -4.04 -16.73 -14.19
C MET A 1 -3.90 -15.53 -13.25
N GLN A 2 -4.99 -14.80 -13.05
CA GLN A 2 -4.98 -13.63 -12.17
C GLN A 2 -4.95 -14.06 -10.70
N LYS A 3 -4.03 -13.48 -9.94
CA LYS A 3 -3.94 -13.75 -8.50
C LYS A 3 -5.06 -13.03 -7.75
N ASN A 4 -5.49 -13.59 -6.66
CA ASN A 4 -6.54 -13.01 -5.84
C ASN A 4 -5.98 -11.94 -4.91
N LEU A 5 -6.62 -10.77 -4.93
CA LEU A 5 -6.36 -9.71 -3.97
C LEU A 5 -7.43 -9.73 -2.89
N VAL A 6 -7.02 -9.73 -1.63
CA VAL A 6 -7.94 -9.81 -0.49
C VAL A 6 -7.62 -8.70 0.51
N LYS A 7 -8.67 -7.99 0.93
CA LYS A 7 -8.59 -7.09 2.08
C LYS A 7 -8.85 -7.92 3.34
N LEU A 8 -7.89 -7.93 4.25
CA LEU A 8 -8.00 -8.77 5.44
C LEU A 8 -8.83 -8.12 6.54
N GLU A 9 -9.65 -8.92 7.19
CA GLU A 9 -10.33 -8.52 8.41
C GLU A 9 -9.34 -8.55 9.59
N THR A 10 -9.62 -7.77 10.64
CA THR A 10 -8.68 -7.64 11.77
C THR A 10 -8.37 -8.97 12.46
N ASP A 11 -9.33 -9.89 12.50
CA ASP A 11 -9.13 -11.21 13.10
C ASP A 11 -8.28 -12.15 12.22
N GLN A 12 -8.05 -11.81 10.97
CA GLN A 12 -7.24 -12.61 10.04
C GLN A 12 -5.77 -12.19 10.03
N ILE A 13 -5.46 -10.99 10.50
CA ILE A 13 -4.13 -10.39 10.37
C ILE A 13 -3.06 -11.22 11.06
N ASP A 14 -3.31 -11.66 12.28
CA ASP A 14 -2.32 -12.43 13.03
C ASP A 14 -1.96 -13.76 12.37
N LYS A 15 -2.89 -14.33 11.61
CA LYS A 15 -2.67 -15.60 10.92
C LYS A 15 -1.66 -15.49 9.79
N VAL A 16 -1.52 -14.30 9.18
CA VAL A 16 -0.66 -14.09 8.02
C VAL A 16 0.47 -13.10 8.28
N TRP A 17 0.54 -12.51 9.48
CA TRP A 17 1.49 -11.45 9.77
C TRP A 17 2.95 -11.87 9.54
N ASN A 18 3.32 -13.09 9.92
CA ASN A 18 4.68 -13.58 9.71
C ASN A 18 5.07 -13.63 8.23
N ALA A 19 4.11 -13.84 7.34
CA ALA A 19 4.36 -13.84 5.90
C ALA A 19 4.35 -12.42 5.31
N CYS A 20 3.54 -11.53 5.88
CA CYS A 20 3.38 -10.16 5.36
C CYS A 20 4.47 -9.21 5.85
N ALA A 21 4.90 -9.34 7.10
CA ALA A 21 5.83 -8.40 7.73
C ALA A 21 7.14 -8.23 6.94
N PRO A 22 7.81 -9.31 6.48
CA PRO A 22 9.03 -9.12 5.69
C PRO A 22 8.80 -8.38 4.37
N ILE A 23 7.62 -8.55 3.77
CA ILE A 23 7.28 -7.85 2.52
C ILE A 23 7.07 -6.37 2.81
N LEU A 24 6.30 -6.06 3.86
CA LEU A 24 6.05 -4.67 4.25
C LEU A 24 7.31 -3.94 4.69
N GLU A 25 8.26 -4.66 5.31
CA GLU A 25 9.54 -4.06 5.69
C GLU A 25 10.33 -3.55 4.48
N LYS A 26 10.20 -4.19 3.33
CA LYS A 26 10.84 -3.68 2.09
C LYS A 26 10.30 -2.29 1.74
N ALA A 27 9.00 -2.08 1.92
CA ALA A 27 8.40 -0.77 1.66
C ALA A 27 8.84 0.24 2.72
N LEU A 28 8.92 -0.17 3.98
CA LEU A 28 9.38 0.70 5.07
C LEU A 28 10.82 1.17 4.87
N ASP A 29 11.68 0.33 4.33
CA ASP A 29 13.08 0.68 4.05
C ASP A 29 13.21 1.84 3.06
N ARG A 30 12.16 2.12 2.30
CA ARG A 30 12.11 3.23 1.33
C ARG A 30 11.43 4.47 1.88
N CYS A 31 10.94 4.41 3.12
CA CYS A 31 10.26 5.51 3.78
C CYS A 31 11.25 6.29 4.65
N GLU A 32 10.80 7.41 5.20
CA GLU A 32 11.65 8.37 5.91
C GLU A 32 11.84 8.03 7.39
N GLY A 33 11.56 6.79 7.78
CA GLY A 33 11.78 6.35 9.16
C GLY A 33 10.72 6.79 10.15
N TYR A 34 9.52 7.12 9.66
CA TYR A 34 8.42 7.55 10.53
C TYR A 34 7.81 6.41 11.33
N HIS A 35 7.89 5.20 10.82
CA HIS A 35 7.28 4.01 11.43
C HIS A 35 8.20 2.80 11.32
N ASP A 36 8.16 1.93 12.31
CA ASP A 36 8.72 0.59 12.20
C ASP A 36 7.60 -0.44 11.93
N ILE A 37 7.97 -1.71 11.81
CA ILE A 37 6.99 -2.75 11.47
C ILE A 37 5.96 -2.96 12.58
N ASP A 38 6.34 -2.77 13.84
CA ASP A 38 5.42 -2.90 14.96
C ASP A 38 4.39 -1.76 14.93
N ASP A 39 4.80 -0.54 14.57
CA ASP A 39 3.88 0.58 14.39
C ASP A 39 2.85 0.26 13.31
N VAL A 40 3.31 -0.31 12.20
CA VAL A 40 2.43 -0.70 11.09
C VAL A 40 1.41 -1.74 11.55
N TYR A 41 1.87 -2.75 12.29
CA TYR A 41 0.99 -3.78 12.83
C TYR A 41 -0.13 -3.15 13.67
N HIS A 42 0.23 -2.25 14.59
CA HIS A 42 -0.76 -1.62 15.47
C HIS A 42 -1.72 -0.72 14.70
N ARG A 43 -1.25 0.00 13.69
CA ARG A 43 -2.12 0.83 12.85
C ARG A 43 -3.17 -0.01 12.12
N ILE A 44 -2.77 -1.18 11.64
CA ILE A 44 -3.68 -2.11 10.97
C ILE A 44 -4.68 -2.70 11.97
N LYS A 45 -4.19 -3.16 13.12
CA LYS A 45 -5.04 -3.77 14.15
C LYS A 45 -6.04 -2.77 14.74
N ASP A 46 -5.65 -1.50 14.85
CA ASP A 46 -6.50 -0.45 15.38
C ASP A 46 -7.47 0.14 14.33
N GLY A 47 -7.37 -0.33 13.09
CA GLY A 47 -8.29 0.10 12.03
C GLY A 47 -7.94 1.41 11.33
N TYR A 48 -6.75 1.97 11.57
CA TYR A 48 -6.30 3.17 10.86
C TYR A 48 -5.94 2.89 9.41
N GLU A 49 -5.48 1.67 9.13
CA GLU A 49 -5.11 1.24 7.78
C GLU A 49 -5.68 -0.16 7.56
N ASP A 50 -5.99 -0.46 6.30
CA ASP A 50 -6.39 -1.79 5.88
C ASP A 50 -5.18 -2.52 5.31
N LEU A 51 -5.08 -3.82 5.55
CA LEU A 51 -4.05 -4.67 4.98
C LEU A 51 -4.64 -5.47 3.83
N TRP A 52 -3.97 -5.37 2.68
CA TRP A 52 -4.31 -6.13 1.48
C TRP A 52 -3.17 -7.08 1.15
N VAL A 53 -3.52 -8.29 0.77
CA VAL A 53 -2.55 -9.27 0.30
C VAL A 53 -2.99 -9.85 -1.03
N MET A 54 -2.02 -10.18 -1.85
CA MET A 54 -2.24 -10.92 -3.09
C MET A 54 -1.54 -12.26 -2.96
N PHE A 55 -2.19 -13.32 -3.38
CA PHE A 55 -1.63 -14.65 -3.23
C PHE A 55 -2.05 -15.58 -4.37
N ASP A 56 -1.21 -16.57 -4.61
CA ASP A 56 -1.53 -17.79 -5.32
C ASP A 56 -1.35 -18.95 -4.33
N ASP A 57 -0.24 -19.68 -4.36
CA ASP A 57 0.09 -20.67 -3.34
C ASP A 57 0.67 -20.03 -2.09
N GLU A 58 1.24 -18.83 -2.23
CA GLU A 58 1.81 -18.06 -1.15
C GLU A 58 1.52 -16.58 -1.35
N ILE A 59 1.75 -15.78 -0.33
CA ILE A 59 1.58 -14.33 -0.43
C ILE A 59 2.71 -13.75 -1.25
N THR A 60 2.36 -13.02 -2.32
CA THR A 60 3.32 -12.42 -3.25
C THR A 60 3.37 -10.91 -3.20
N LEU A 61 2.36 -10.27 -2.62
CA LEU A 61 2.27 -8.83 -2.48
C LEU A 61 1.57 -8.50 -1.17
N ALA A 62 2.03 -7.47 -0.50
CA ALA A 62 1.34 -6.88 0.65
C ALA A 62 1.34 -5.37 0.53
N GLY A 63 0.24 -4.76 0.90
CA GLY A 63 0.11 -3.31 0.89
C GLY A 63 -0.89 -2.83 1.91
N THR A 64 -0.76 -1.57 2.29
CA THR A 64 -1.69 -0.94 3.20
C THR A 64 -2.41 0.19 2.50
N THR A 65 -3.65 0.43 2.89
CA THR A 65 -4.46 1.52 2.35
C THR A 65 -5.16 2.24 3.48
N ARG A 66 -5.47 3.50 3.23
CA ARG A 66 -6.36 4.26 4.12
C ARG A 66 -7.17 5.27 3.32
N ILE A 67 -8.39 5.50 3.77
CA ILE A 67 -9.24 6.53 3.18
C ILE A 67 -9.00 7.83 3.94
N VAL A 68 -8.70 8.89 3.21
CA VAL A 68 -8.47 10.22 3.79
C VAL A 68 -9.54 11.18 3.29
N HIS A 69 -10.28 11.76 4.23
CA HIS A 69 -11.33 12.71 3.94
C HIS A 69 -10.81 14.13 4.14
N TYR A 70 -10.40 14.77 3.03
CA TYR A 70 -10.11 16.19 3.04
C TYR A 70 -11.42 16.98 2.89
N PRO A 71 -11.45 18.27 3.27
CA PRO A 71 -12.68 19.05 3.14
C PRO A 71 -13.29 19.07 1.74
N LYS A 72 -12.45 19.00 0.70
CA LYS A 72 -12.91 19.10 -0.70
C LYS A 72 -12.80 17.81 -1.48
N LYS A 73 -12.17 16.77 -0.91
CA LYS A 73 -11.89 15.57 -1.68
C LYS A 73 -11.58 14.40 -0.76
N THR A 74 -12.12 13.24 -1.11
CA THR A 74 -11.78 11.98 -0.45
C THR A 74 -10.84 11.19 -1.34
N VAL A 75 -9.73 10.71 -0.80
CA VAL A 75 -8.75 9.95 -1.56
C VAL A 75 -8.38 8.65 -0.84
N LEU A 76 -7.96 7.67 -1.62
CA LEU A 76 -7.30 6.48 -1.10
C LEU A 76 -5.80 6.73 -1.10
N GLU A 77 -5.16 6.60 0.05
CA GLU A 77 -3.71 6.57 0.13
C GLU A 77 -3.25 5.13 0.22
N ILE A 78 -2.09 4.85 -0.38
CA ILE A 78 -1.40 3.57 -0.25
C ILE A 78 -0.05 3.86 0.41
N PRO A 79 0.01 3.82 1.76
CA PRO A 79 1.26 4.15 2.46
C PRO A 79 2.39 3.17 2.19
N LEU A 80 2.07 1.88 2.09
CA LEU A 80 3.06 0.83 1.88
C LEU A 80 2.59 -0.13 0.80
N LEU A 81 3.50 -0.52 -0.07
CA LEU A 81 3.23 -1.51 -1.12
C LEU A 81 4.54 -2.15 -1.53
N ALA A 82 4.61 -3.47 -1.44
CA ALA A 82 5.78 -4.21 -1.88
C ALA A 82 5.38 -5.60 -2.34
N THR A 83 6.25 -6.19 -3.13
CA THR A 83 6.12 -7.57 -3.59
C THR A 83 7.21 -8.42 -2.97
N LYS A 84 6.98 -9.72 -2.90
CA LYS A 84 7.95 -10.67 -2.35
C LYS A 84 9.20 -10.75 -3.23
N ASP A 85 9.03 -10.72 -4.55
CA ASP A 85 10.11 -10.80 -5.53
C ASP A 85 10.29 -9.48 -6.27
N ASN A 86 11.52 -9.19 -6.71
CA ASN A 86 11.86 -7.92 -7.36
C ASN A 86 11.18 -7.69 -8.71
N GLY A 87 10.54 -8.70 -9.28
CA GLY A 87 9.88 -8.60 -10.59
C GLY A 87 8.37 -8.40 -10.53
N GLY A 88 7.81 -8.05 -9.38
CA GLY A 88 6.37 -8.09 -9.12
C GLY A 88 5.53 -6.95 -9.68
N LEU A 89 5.94 -6.25 -10.75
CA LEU A 89 5.17 -5.14 -11.31
C LEU A 89 3.81 -5.55 -11.85
N GLY A 90 3.69 -6.79 -12.35
CA GLY A 90 2.40 -7.32 -12.78
C GLY A 90 1.41 -7.45 -11.62
N ASP A 91 1.91 -7.84 -10.45
CA ASP A 91 1.09 -7.91 -9.23
C ASP A 91 0.65 -6.53 -8.78
N VAL A 92 1.53 -5.54 -8.87
CA VAL A 92 1.20 -4.15 -8.53
C VAL A 92 0.10 -3.62 -9.45
N ARG A 93 0.22 -3.84 -10.75
CA ARG A 93 -0.81 -3.46 -11.73
C ARG A 93 -2.15 -4.13 -11.39
N SER A 94 -2.11 -5.42 -11.11
CA SER A 94 -3.31 -6.19 -10.78
C SER A 94 -3.95 -5.66 -9.48
N MET A 95 -3.15 -5.28 -8.49
CA MET A 95 -3.68 -4.67 -7.27
C MET A 95 -4.42 -3.37 -7.57
N PHE A 96 -3.81 -2.46 -8.34
CA PHE A 96 -4.47 -1.20 -8.68
C PHE A 96 -5.81 -1.45 -9.37
N ASP A 97 -5.85 -2.39 -10.31
CA ASP A 97 -7.07 -2.69 -11.04
C ASP A 97 -8.14 -3.30 -10.14
N GLN A 98 -7.77 -4.22 -9.25
CA GLN A 98 -8.72 -4.89 -8.38
C GLN A 98 -9.24 -3.97 -7.26
N VAL A 99 -8.39 -3.08 -6.75
CA VAL A 99 -8.79 -2.19 -5.66
C VAL A 99 -9.70 -1.05 -6.13
N GLU A 100 -9.64 -0.71 -7.41
CA GLU A 100 -10.35 0.45 -7.96
C GLU A 100 -11.87 0.40 -7.71
N GLY A 101 -12.48 -0.76 -7.90
CA GLY A 101 -13.91 -0.90 -7.64
C GLY A 101 -14.27 -0.61 -6.20
N TRP A 102 -13.50 -1.19 -5.27
CA TRP A 102 -13.71 -0.95 -3.84
C TRP A 102 -13.50 0.52 -3.49
N VAL A 103 -12.47 1.14 -4.06
CA VAL A 103 -12.15 2.57 -3.83
C VAL A 103 -13.35 3.46 -4.18
N LYS A 104 -13.94 3.20 -5.33
CA LYS A 104 -15.11 3.97 -5.79
C LYS A 104 -16.31 3.77 -4.88
N GLU A 105 -16.51 2.57 -4.38
CA GLU A 105 -17.59 2.27 -3.43
C GLU A 105 -17.41 3.04 -2.12
N GLN A 106 -16.17 3.32 -1.72
CA GLN A 106 -15.88 4.11 -0.52
C GLN A 106 -16.02 5.61 -0.73
N GLY A 107 -16.39 6.05 -1.93
CA GLY A 107 -16.54 7.46 -2.24
C GLY A 107 -15.23 8.19 -2.51
N ALA A 108 -14.14 7.47 -2.68
CA ALA A 108 -12.85 8.10 -3.00
C ALA A 108 -12.81 8.48 -4.48
N GLU A 109 -12.27 9.66 -4.75
CA GLU A 109 -12.18 10.23 -6.09
C GLU A 109 -10.83 9.99 -6.74
N ALA A 110 -9.83 9.61 -5.96
CA ALA A 110 -8.48 9.40 -6.45
C ALA A 110 -7.72 8.41 -5.58
N THR A 111 -6.72 7.78 -6.16
CA THR A 111 -5.74 6.96 -5.45
C THR A 111 -4.41 7.70 -5.48
N VAL A 112 -3.75 7.85 -4.34
CA VAL A 112 -2.46 8.50 -4.23
C VAL A 112 -1.46 7.60 -3.53
N PHE A 113 -0.21 7.63 -3.97
CA PHE A 113 0.86 6.89 -3.32
C PHE A 113 2.20 7.54 -3.65
N PHE A 114 3.19 7.28 -2.80
CA PHE A 114 4.56 7.71 -3.06
C PHE A 114 5.25 6.66 -3.90
N ALA A 115 5.79 7.07 -5.05
CA ALA A 115 6.41 6.17 -5.99
C ALA A 115 7.73 6.74 -6.51
N ARG A 116 8.59 5.86 -6.98
CA ARG A 116 9.78 6.28 -7.69
C ARG A 116 9.38 6.92 -9.02
N ILE A 117 10.15 7.90 -9.48
CA ILE A 117 9.87 8.61 -10.74
C ILE A 117 9.71 7.65 -11.92
N GLY A 118 10.49 6.56 -11.94
CA GLY A 118 10.40 5.55 -13.01
C GLY A 118 9.01 4.92 -13.16
N TRP A 119 8.21 4.90 -12.11
CA TRP A 119 6.86 4.34 -12.14
C TRP A 119 5.90 5.15 -13.00
N LYS A 120 6.21 6.42 -13.28
CA LYS A 120 5.40 7.24 -14.17
C LYS A 120 5.27 6.61 -15.57
N LYS A 121 6.33 5.99 -16.05
CA LYS A 121 6.31 5.29 -17.36
C LYS A 121 5.53 3.99 -17.30
N LEU A 122 5.56 3.31 -16.15
CA LEU A 122 4.90 2.02 -15.96
C LEU A 122 3.40 2.15 -15.71
N PHE A 123 2.99 3.26 -15.11
CA PHE A 123 1.60 3.53 -14.73
C PHE A 123 1.20 4.91 -15.24
N PRO A 124 1.03 5.07 -16.57
CA PRO A 124 0.79 6.40 -17.16
C PRO A 124 -0.53 7.04 -16.77
N GLU A 125 -1.49 6.27 -16.27
CA GLU A 125 -2.75 6.79 -15.75
C GLU A 125 -2.58 7.56 -14.44
N PHE A 126 -1.46 7.38 -13.75
CA PHE A 126 -1.11 8.17 -12.57
C PHE A 126 -0.29 9.39 -12.97
N LYS A 127 -0.65 10.54 -12.42
CA LYS A 127 0.05 11.79 -12.67
C LYS A 127 0.99 12.10 -11.51
N LEU A 128 2.21 12.53 -11.83
CA LEU A 128 3.14 13.01 -10.81
C LEU A 128 2.64 14.39 -10.34
N LYS A 129 2.23 14.48 -9.07
CA LYS A 129 1.64 15.71 -8.53
C LYS A 129 2.62 16.52 -7.69
N HIS A 130 3.39 15.87 -6.84
CA HIS A 130 4.28 16.53 -5.90
C HIS A 130 5.58 15.77 -5.75
N THR A 131 6.62 16.50 -5.42
CA THR A 131 7.90 15.93 -5.03
C THR A 131 8.14 16.26 -3.56
N LEU A 132 8.49 15.27 -2.76
CA LEU A 132 8.82 15.48 -1.36
C LEU A 132 10.21 16.09 -1.24
N MET A 133 10.32 17.15 -0.45
CA MET A 133 11.61 17.72 -0.06
C MET A 133 11.71 17.68 1.46
N MET A 134 12.86 17.23 1.96
CA MET A 134 13.05 17.07 3.39
C MET A 134 14.41 17.57 3.84
N LYS A 135 14.44 18.23 4.97
CA LYS A 135 15.67 18.62 5.65
C LYS A 135 15.60 18.07 7.07
N ASP A 136 16.55 17.23 7.41
CA ASP A 136 16.66 16.71 8.77
C ASP A 136 17.38 17.72 9.66
N TYR A 137 16.91 17.84 10.88
CA TYR A 137 17.56 18.69 11.87
C TYR A 137 18.23 17.81 12.92
N GLU A 138 19.41 18.24 13.36
CA GLU A 138 20.08 17.58 14.47
C GLU A 138 19.31 17.85 15.75
N VAL A 139 19.12 16.81 16.56
CA VAL A 139 18.33 16.89 17.79
C VAL A 139 19.22 16.67 19.01
#